data_11e1c1ef56c3f36d1b9f16706f760487
#
_entry.id   11e1c1ef56c3f36d1b9f16706f760487
#
_cell.length_a   1.000
_cell.length_b   1.000
_cell.length_c   1.000
_cell.angle_alpha   90.00
_cell.angle_beta   90.00
_cell.angle_gamma   90.00
#
_symmetry.space_group_name_H-M   'P 1'
#
loop_
_entity.id
_entity.type
_entity.pdbx_description
1 polymer ?
#
loop_
_entity_poly.entity_id
_entity_poly.type
_entity_poly.pdbx_seq_one_letter_code
_entity_poly.pdbx_strand_id
1 'polypeptide(L)'
;ISESFLSVAGRLLDMQGTERTPASDVSVDLQLRRLTVWTENGLIRQSQLTYQPHLQPIRVESENCIFVADPKSSFIEQHVSSVDGALRLITWFGRRNFYEKFGRFWSVVTGSPHIAPLQLSFEHWKAYWRSEHEQDAAWGGVPWRGPLPLDVPPHAHRPTDFSVMDPSLDDVASDIANRAGCPASELPFVPPLDGYSTGIPGGGTGR
;
A
#
# COMPACT_ATOMS: atom_id res chain seq x y z
N ILE A 1 4.93 10.50 -5.97
CA ILE A 1 4.06 9.85 -6.99
C ILE A 1 2.73 10.56 -6.96
N SER A 2 2.20 10.95 -8.10
CA SER A 2 0.91 11.64 -8.19
C SER A 2 0.12 11.22 -9.41
N GLU A 3 -1.22 11.32 -9.30
CA GLU A 3 -2.18 11.13 -10.40
C GLU A 3 -1.92 9.86 -11.21
N SER A 4 -1.76 8.73 -10.52
CA SER A 4 -1.32 7.48 -11.15
C SER A 4 -2.13 6.30 -10.64
N PHE A 5 -2.25 5.30 -11.50
CA PHE A 5 -2.69 3.96 -11.14
C PHE A 5 -1.47 3.05 -11.00
N LEU A 6 -1.40 2.34 -9.89
CA LEU A 6 -0.34 1.38 -9.60
C LEU A 6 -0.96 0.02 -9.29
N SER A 7 -0.51 -1.01 -9.97
CA SER A 7 -0.85 -2.39 -9.66
C SER A 7 0.43 -3.20 -9.47
N VAL A 8 0.63 -3.70 -8.25
CA VAL A 8 1.92 -4.24 -7.80
C VAL A 8 1.74 -5.65 -7.25
N ALA A 9 2.45 -6.62 -7.82
CA ALA A 9 2.48 -8.01 -7.36
C ALA A 9 3.15 -8.21 -5.98
N GLY A 10 3.66 -7.16 -5.40
CA GLY A 10 4.33 -7.18 -4.10
C GLY A 10 3.83 -6.06 -3.20
N ARG A 11 4.75 -5.25 -2.72
CA ARG A 11 4.53 -4.04 -1.93
C ARG A 11 4.99 -2.81 -2.69
N LEU A 12 4.38 -1.67 -2.39
CA LEU A 12 4.84 -0.40 -2.96
C LEU A 12 6.25 -0.05 -2.46
N LEU A 13 6.51 -0.32 -1.18
CA LEU A 13 7.82 -0.11 -0.57
C LEU A 13 8.22 -1.31 0.27
N ASP A 14 9.36 -1.90 -0.04
CA ASP A 14 9.96 -2.99 0.73
C ASP A 14 11.39 -2.60 1.13
N MET A 15 11.62 -2.41 2.42
CA MET A 15 12.87 -1.93 2.96
C MET A 15 13.50 -2.95 3.91
N GLN A 16 14.77 -3.20 3.68
CA GLN A 16 15.60 -3.97 4.61
C GLN A 16 16.48 -3.03 5.44
N GLY A 17 16.85 -3.48 6.61
CA GLY A 17 17.79 -2.77 7.46
C GLY A 17 19.18 -2.64 6.83
N THR A 18 20.03 -1.87 7.45
CA THR A 18 21.41 -1.65 7.05
C THR A 18 22.39 -2.06 8.15
N GLU A 19 23.65 -2.35 7.79
CA GLU A 19 24.71 -2.66 8.75
C GLU A 19 25.13 -1.44 9.56
N ARG A 20 25.01 -0.26 8.95
CA ARG A 20 25.41 1.01 9.58
C ARG A 20 24.17 1.74 10.08
N THR A 21 24.29 2.36 11.23
CA THR A 21 23.25 3.25 11.74
C THR A 21 23.06 4.40 10.75
N PRO A 22 21.83 4.60 10.22
CA PRO A 22 21.54 5.77 9.39
C PRO A 22 21.83 7.06 10.16
N ALA A 23 22.20 8.12 9.45
CA ALA A 23 22.27 9.43 10.06
C ALA A 23 20.90 9.82 10.63
N SER A 24 20.88 10.52 11.76
CA SER A 24 19.65 10.78 12.53
C SER A 24 18.61 11.64 11.78
N ASP A 25 19.03 12.33 10.75
CA ASP A 25 18.23 13.24 9.93
C ASP A 25 17.83 12.65 8.57
N VAL A 26 18.21 11.39 8.29
CA VAL A 26 17.89 10.73 7.03
C VAL A 26 16.62 9.90 7.21
N SER A 27 15.57 10.24 6.45
CA SER A 27 14.34 9.45 6.31
C SER A 27 14.07 9.14 4.84
N VAL A 28 13.28 8.11 4.60
CA VAL A 28 12.68 7.89 3.28
C VAL A 28 11.36 8.65 3.24
N ASP A 29 11.30 9.67 2.40
CA ASP A 29 10.09 10.48 2.25
C ASP A 29 9.27 9.97 1.06
N LEU A 30 8.05 9.54 1.34
CA LEU A 30 7.10 9.04 0.36
C LEU A 30 5.92 9.98 0.26
N GLN A 31 5.76 10.64 -0.88
CA GLN A 31 4.63 11.51 -1.18
C GLN A 31 3.71 10.84 -2.19
N LEU A 32 2.45 10.65 -1.81
CA LEU A 32 1.42 9.97 -2.57
C LEU A 32 0.21 10.91 -2.72
N ARG A 33 -0.15 11.26 -3.95
CA ARG A 33 -1.28 12.16 -4.20
C ARG A 33 -2.15 11.67 -5.33
N ARG A 34 -3.46 11.55 -5.08
CA ARG A 34 -4.46 11.15 -6.08
C ARG A 34 -4.06 9.84 -6.77
N LEU A 35 -3.73 8.84 -5.98
CA LEU A 35 -3.36 7.52 -6.48
C LEU A 35 -4.47 6.52 -6.27
N THR A 36 -4.63 5.62 -7.22
CA THR A 36 -5.26 4.33 -6.99
C THR A 36 -4.18 3.26 -6.99
N VAL A 37 -3.99 2.60 -5.86
CA VAL A 37 -2.93 1.61 -5.66
C VAL A 37 -3.54 0.27 -5.30
N TRP A 38 -3.31 -0.72 -6.13
CA TRP A 38 -3.55 -2.11 -5.77
C TRP A 38 -2.23 -2.81 -5.44
N THR A 39 -2.20 -3.53 -4.31
CA THR A 39 -1.02 -4.31 -3.90
C THR A 39 -1.43 -5.69 -3.42
N GLU A 40 -0.69 -6.70 -3.84
CA GLU A 40 -0.94 -8.09 -3.39
C GLU A 40 -0.54 -8.30 -1.93
N ASN A 41 0.57 -7.70 -1.49
CA ASN A 41 1.19 -7.99 -0.20
C ASN A 41 1.23 -6.80 0.78
N GLY A 42 0.41 -5.76 0.54
CA GLY A 42 0.35 -4.56 1.37
C GLY A 42 1.22 -3.41 0.87
N LEU A 43 1.15 -2.25 1.54
CA LEU A 43 1.79 -1.03 1.05
C LEU A 43 3.27 -0.98 1.40
N ILE A 44 3.61 -1.15 2.68
CA ILE A 44 4.97 -0.96 3.18
C ILE A 44 5.40 -2.18 3.99
N ARG A 45 6.63 -2.65 3.76
CA ARG A 45 7.32 -3.55 4.67
C ARG A 45 8.68 -2.97 5.07
N GLN A 46 8.97 -3.07 6.36
CA GLN A 46 10.32 -2.87 6.91
C GLN A 46 10.78 -4.16 7.58
N SER A 47 11.96 -4.66 7.22
CA SER A 47 12.52 -5.89 7.77
C SER A 47 13.90 -5.67 8.34
N GLN A 48 14.04 -5.87 9.64
CA GLN A 48 15.31 -5.92 10.33
C GLN A 48 15.91 -7.33 10.18
N LEU A 49 17.14 -7.41 9.74
CA LEU A 49 17.88 -8.66 9.65
C LEU A 49 18.95 -8.70 10.74
N THR A 50 19.37 -9.90 11.15
CA THR A 50 20.38 -10.08 12.21
C THR A 50 21.69 -9.32 11.93
N TYR A 51 22.10 -9.29 10.66
CA TYR A 51 23.31 -8.59 10.21
C TYR A 51 23.05 -7.16 9.68
N GLN A 52 21.77 -6.78 9.62
CA GLN A 52 21.32 -5.44 9.20
C GLN A 52 20.28 -4.91 10.19
N PRO A 53 20.73 -4.57 11.42
CA PRO A 53 19.81 -4.25 12.52
C PRO A 53 19.21 -2.85 12.44
N HIS A 54 19.74 -1.97 11.60
CA HIS A 54 19.35 -0.56 11.57
C HIS A 54 18.33 -0.30 10.48
N LEU A 55 17.10 -0.01 10.86
CA LEU A 55 16.04 0.42 9.95
C LEU A 55 16.07 1.94 9.78
N GLN A 56 15.82 2.36 8.55
CA GLN A 56 15.69 3.77 8.22
C GLN A 56 14.24 4.22 8.46
N PRO A 57 14.03 5.38 9.12
CA PRO A 57 12.70 5.95 9.27
C PRO A 57 12.03 6.23 7.93
N ILE A 58 10.69 6.09 7.90
CA ILE A 58 9.86 6.41 6.74
C ILE A 58 8.88 7.50 7.15
N ARG A 59 8.81 8.55 6.35
CA ARG A 59 7.77 9.56 6.43
C ARG A 59 6.86 9.42 5.20
N VAL A 60 5.58 9.26 5.44
CA VAL A 60 4.58 9.16 4.38
C VAL A 60 3.64 10.35 4.46
N GLU A 61 3.47 11.04 3.34
CA GLU A 61 2.43 12.03 3.11
C GLU A 61 1.49 11.49 2.04
N SER A 62 0.23 11.27 2.40
CA SER A 62 -0.75 10.65 1.51
C SER A 62 -2.02 11.48 1.44
N GLU A 63 -2.43 11.88 0.24
CA GLU A 63 -3.62 12.71 0.06
C GLU A 63 -4.46 12.23 -1.12
N ASN A 64 -5.78 12.09 -0.86
CA ASN A 64 -6.77 11.70 -1.87
C ASN A 64 -6.40 10.37 -2.58
N CYS A 65 -5.92 9.39 -1.83
CA CYS A 65 -5.52 8.11 -2.37
C CYS A 65 -6.56 7.01 -2.08
N ILE A 66 -6.62 6.04 -2.97
CA ILE A 66 -7.37 4.80 -2.76
C ILE A 66 -6.36 3.65 -2.73
N PHE A 67 -6.29 2.98 -1.61
CA PHE A 67 -5.44 1.82 -1.41
C PHE A 67 -6.30 0.56 -1.36
N VAL A 68 -5.99 -0.39 -2.23
CA VAL A 68 -6.67 -1.69 -2.33
C VAL A 68 -5.65 -2.80 -2.17
N ALA A 69 -6.00 -3.86 -1.47
CA ALA A 69 -5.10 -5.00 -1.33
C ALA A 69 -5.82 -6.35 -1.28
N ASP A 70 -5.03 -7.43 -1.29
CA ASP A 70 -5.54 -8.75 -0.92
C ASP A 70 -5.96 -8.76 0.56
N PRO A 71 -7.12 -9.34 0.92
CA PRO A 71 -7.61 -9.40 2.30
C PRO A 71 -6.67 -10.08 3.31
N LYS A 72 -5.68 -10.83 2.85
CA LYS A 72 -4.69 -11.48 3.71
C LYS A 72 -3.53 -10.57 4.07
N SER A 73 -3.36 -9.47 3.36
CA SER A 73 -2.24 -8.56 3.51
C SER A 73 -2.42 -7.58 4.68
N SER A 74 -1.30 -7.05 5.16
CA SER A 74 -1.27 -5.91 6.08
C SER A 74 -0.94 -4.64 5.31
N PHE A 75 -1.59 -3.51 5.64
CA PHE A 75 -1.26 -2.23 5.03
C PHE A 75 0.21 -1.85 5.31
N ILE A 76 0.63 -1.93 6.57
CA ILE A 76 2.04 -1.82 6.99
C ILE A 76 2.44 -3.09 7.73
N GLU A 77 3.63 -3.60 7.43
CA GLU A 77 4.24 -4.76 8.09
C GLU A 77 5.67 -4.44 8.52
N GLN A 78 5.99 -4.69 9.77
CA GLN A 78 7.34 -4.51 10.31
C GLN A 78 7.84 -5.79 10.97
N HIS A 79 9.02 -6.25 10.56
CA HIS A 79 9.76 -7.35 11.18
C HIS A 79 10.94 -6.76 11.94
N VAL A 80 10.88 -6.74 13.26
CA VAL A 80 11.78 -5.97 14.12
C VAL A 80 12.16 -6.72 15.37
N SER A 81 13.17 -6.23 16.09
CA SER A 81 13.56 -6.77 17.38
C SER A 81 12.72 -6.24 18.54
N SER A 82 12.09 -5.07 18.41
CA SER A 82 11.31 -4.41 19.45
C SER A 82 10.11 -3.67 18.88
N VAL A 83 8.94 -3.84 19.48
CA VAL A 83 7.70 -3.17 19.10
C VAL A 83 7.79 -1.66 19.29
N ASP A 84 8.28 -1.20 20.44
CA ASP A 84 8.35 0.24 20.75
C ASP A 84 9.26 1.00 19.78
N GLY A 85 10.36 0.38 19.36
CA GLY A 85 11.24 0.93 18.33
C GLY A 85 10.56 1.01 16.97
N ALA A 86 9.81 -0.03 16.60
CA ALA A 86 9.14 -0.12 15.31
C ALA A 86 8.12 1.00 15.08
N LEU A 87 7.28 1.27 16.08
CA LEU A 87 6.22 2.26 15.97
C LEU A 87 6.74 3.68 15.71
N ARG A 88 7.98 3.96 16.08
CA ARG A 88 8.63 5.27 15.85
C ARG A 88 9.29 5.41 14.47
N LEU A 89 9.44 4.30 13.74
CA LEU A 89 10.11 4.29 12.45
C LEU A 89 9.21 4.72 11.30
N ILE A 90 7.91 4.80 11.52
CA ILE A 90 6.98 5.26 10.50
C ILE A 90 6.26 6.48 11.04
N THR A 91 6.24 7.53 10.24
CA THR A 91 5.41 8.72 10.46
C THR A 91 4.45 8.86 9.29
N TRP A 92 3.17 8.90 9.60
CA TRP A 92 2.11 8.95 8.59
C TRP A 92 1.35 10.27 8.69
N PHE A 93 1.15 10.92 7.55
CA PHE A 93 0.29 12.07 7.37
C PHE A 93 -0.68 11.78 6.24
N GLY A 94 -1.89 11.38 6.59
CA GLY A 94 -2.93 11.03 5.64
C GLY A 94 -4.05 12.07 5.61
N ARG A 95 -4.63 12.30 4.45
CA ARG A 95 -5.82 13.11 4.29
C ARG A 95 -6.71 12.59 3.17
N ARG A 96 -7.98 12.31 3.51
CA ARG A 96 -9.00 11.86 2.54
C ARG A 96 -8.56 10.61 1.78
N ASN A 97 -8.04 9.62 2.49
CA ASN A 97 -7.64 8.35 1.92
C ASN A 97 -8.71 7.29 2.14
N PHE A 98 -8.85 6.41 1.17
CA PHE A 98 -9.70 5.23 1.25
C PHE A 98 -8.86 3.98 1.30
N TYR A 99 -9.28 3.05 2.15
CA TYR A 99 -8.61 1.77 2.37
C TYR A 99 -9.60 0.64 2.13
N GLU A 100 -9.28 -0.26 1.21
CA GLU A 100 -10.18 -1.32 0.77
C GLU A 100 -9.50 -2.69 0.87
N LYS A 101 -10.19 -3.65 1.48
CA LYS A 101 -9.80 -5.07 1.53
C LYS A 101 -8.57 -5.45 2.38
N PHE A 102 -7.87 -4.55 3.04
CA PHE A 102 -6.77 -4.96 3.93
C PHE A 102 -7.27 -5.82 5.10
N GLY A 103 -6.62 -6.94 5.38
CA GLY A 103 -6.95 -7.76 6.55
C GLY A 103 -6.50 -7.13 7.87
N ARG A 104 -5.42 -6.34 7.83
CA ARG A 104 -4.83 -5.64 8.98
C ARG A 104 -4.25 -4.31 8.51
N PHE A 105 -4.22 -3.33 9.42
CA PHE A 105 -3.61 -2.04 9.11
C PHE A 105 -2.13 -2.01 9.45
N TRP A 106 -1.76 -2.45 10.62
CA TRP A 106 -0.37 -2.46 11.03
C TRP A 106 -0.05 -3.76 11.73
N SER A 107 0.93 -4.47 11.23
CA SER A 107 1.45 -5.71 11.81
C SER A 107 2.90 -5.52 12.20
N VAL A 108 3.21 -5.71 13.47
CA VAL A 108 4.60 -5.70 13.98
C VAL A 108 4.93 -7.09 14.47
N VAL A 109 5.87 -7.74 13.81
CA VAL A 109 6.36 -9.08 14.13
C VAL A 109 7.73 -8.96 14.76
N THR A 110 7.90 -9.52 15.95
CA THR A 110 9.23 -9.60 16.58
C THR A 110 9.88 -10.96 16.30
N GLY A 111 11.20 -10.99 16.30
CA GLY A 111 11.93 -12.26 16.13
C GLY A 111 11.76 -13.26 17.28
N SER A 112 11.05 -12.88 18.36
CA SER A 112 10.82 -13.74 19.50
C SER A 112 9.56 -14.60 19.31
N PRO A 113 9.67 -15.93 19.33
CA PRO A 113 8.51 -16.83 19.20
C PRO A 113 7.52 -16.73 20.36
N HIS A 114 7.91 -16.11 21.48
CA HIS A 114 7.09 -15.95 22.67
C HIS A 114 6.30 -14.66 22.73
N ILE A 115 6.53 -13.74 21.77
CA ILE A 115 5.83 -12.46 21.68
C ILE A 115 4.86 -12.54 20.52
N ALA A 116 3.56 -12.46 20.82
CA ALA A 116 2.55 -12.41 19.78
C ALA A 116 2.72 -11.14 18.93
N PRO A 117 2.54 -11.21 17.59
CA PRO A 117 2.57 -10.03 16.74
C PRO A 117 1.57 -8.97 17.22
N LEU A 118 2.00 -7.73 17.28
CA LEU A 118 1.08 -6.60 17.43
C LEU A 118 0.33 -6.42 16.12
N GLN A 119 -1.00 -6.41 16.20
CA GLN A 119 -1.86 -6.21 15.02
C GLN A 119 -2.87 -5.10 15.31
N LEU A 120 -2.80 -4.04 14.54
CA LEU A 120 -3.74 -2.92 14.63
C LEU A 120 -4.79 -3.03 13.52
N SER A 121 -6.07 -2.90 13.91
CA SER A 121 -7.18 -2.68 12.99
C SER A 121 -7.18 -1.25 12.46
N PHE A 122 -8.08 -0.93 11.53
CA PHE A 122 -8.28 0.43 11.05
C PHE A 122 -8.59 1.43 12.18
N GLU A 123 -9.47 1.05 13.10
CA GLU A 123 -9.83 1.93 14.22
C GLU A 123 -8.65 2.19 15.16
N HIS A 124 -7.85 1.16 15.44
CA HIS A 124 -6.62 1.34 16.22
C HIS A 124 -5.58 2.17 15.48
N TRP A 125 -5.47 2.01 14.16
CA TRP A 125 -4.65 2.85 13.28
C TRP A 125 -5.03 4.32 13.38
N LYS A 126 -6.32 4.65 13.20
CA LYS A 126 -6.84 6.01 13.33
C LYS A 126 -6.61 6.59 14.74
N ALA A 127 -6.85 5.79 15.77
CA ALA A 127 -6.63 6.22 17.14
C ALA A 127 -5.13 6.50 17.43
N TYR A 128 -4.24 5.70 16.88
CA TYR A 128 -2.79 5.89 17.03
C TYR A 128 -2.31 7.20 16.39
N TRP A 129 -2.73 7.46 15.16
CA TRP A 129 -2.33 8.65 14.41
C TRP A 129 -3.10 9.92 14.80
N ARG A 130 -4.26 9.78 15.42
CA ARG A 130 -5.19 10.86 15.74
C ARG A 130 -5.67 11.61 14.50
N SER A 131 -6.63 12.50 14.67
CA SER A 131 -7.20 13.31 13.60
C SER A 131 -6.23 14.31 12.96
N GLU A 132 -5.10 14.56 13.58
CA GLU A 132 -4.07 15.46 13.06
C GLU A 132 -3.25 14.81 11.95
N HIS A 133 -3.10 13.49 12.00
CA HIS A 133 -2.22 12.75 11.10
C HIS A 133 -2.97 11.86 10.12
N GLU A 134 -4.24 11.52 10.37
CA GLU A 134 -5.08 10.74 9.45
C GLU A 134 -6.48 11.36 9.41
N GLN A 135 -6.64 12.34 8.50
CA GLN A 135 -7.87 13.12 8.38
C GLN A 135 -8.81 12.53 7.34
N ASP A 136 -10.10 12.49 7.65
CA ASP A 136 -11.16 12.08 6.72
C ASP A 136 -10.90 10.74 6.01
N ALA A 137 -10.24 9.82 6.71
CA ALA A 137 -9.96 8.50 6.19
C ALA A 137 -11.17 7.57 6.33
N ALA A 138 -11.41 6.75 5.32
CA ALA A 138 -12.48 5.77 5.30
C ALA A 138 -11.98 4.35 5.03
N TRP A 139 -12.63 3.39 5.69
CA TRP A 139 -12.44 1.96 5.43
C TRP A 139 -13.61 1.40 4.66
N GLY A 140 -13.34 0.85 3.48
CA GLY A 140 -14.38 0.33 2.60
C GLY A 140 -15.27 1.43 2.03
N GLY A 141 -16.31 1.01 1.37
CA GLY A 141 -17.34 1.90 0.87
C GLY A 141 -16.96 2.71 -0.37
N VAL A 142 -15.85 2.39 -1.03
CA VAL A 142 -15.53 3.00 -2.32
C VAL A 142 -16.59 2.54 -3.34
N PRO A 143 -17.33 3.45 -3.97
CA PRO A 143 -18.36 3.11 -4.93
C PRO A 143 -17.73 2.75 -6.27
N TRP A 144 -17.23 1.52 -6.37
CA TRP A 144 -16.64 1.03 -7.61
C TRP A 144 -17.69 0.91 -8.71
N ARG A 145 -17.30 1.23 -9.94
CA ARG A 145 -18.18 1.07 -11.12
C ARG A 145 -18.47 -0.38 -11.45
N GLY A 146 -17.59 -1.30 -11.07
CA GLY A 146 -17.72 -2.74 -11.26
C GLY A 146 -17.05 -3.54 -10.13
N PRO A 147 -17.15 -4.87 -10.18
CA PRO A 147 -16.44 -5.71 -9.22
C PRO A 147 -14.92 -5.53 -9.35
N LEU A 148 -14.22 -5.47 -8.22
CA LEU A 148 -12.75 -5.41 -8.24
C LEU A 148 -12.18 -6.73 -8.78
N PRO A 149 -11.19 -6.69 -9.66
CA PRO A 149 -10.60 -7.88 -10.30
C PRO A 149 -9.55 -8.54 -9.37
N LEU A 150 -9.94 -8.94 -8.16
CA LEU A 150 -9.02 -9.44 -7.15
C LEU A 150 -8.37 -10.79 -7.51
N ASP A 151 -9.02 -11.57 -8.39
CA ASP A 151 -8.52 -12.86 -8.87
C ASP A 151 -7.64 -12.74 -10.14
N VAL A 152 -7.44 -11.52 -10.61
CA VAL A 152 -6.64 -11.25 -11.81
C VAL A 152 -5.23 -10.87 -11.39
N PRO A 153 -4.19 -11.38 -12.08
CA PRO A 153 -2.82 -11.01 -11.72
C PRO A 153 -2.53 -9.53 -11.98
N PRO A 154 -1.68 -8.89 -11.18
CA PRO A 154 -1.47 -7.43 -11.20
C PRO A 154 -1.13 -6.85 -12.57
N HIS A 155 -0.33 -7.56 -13.36
CA HIS A 155 0.07 -7.12 -14.70
C HIS A 155 -1.08 -7.07 -15.72
N ALA A 156 -2.21 -7.71 -15.40
CA ALA A 156 -3.41 -7.69 -16.25
C ALA A 156 -4.46 -6.67 -15.78
N HIS A 157 -4.24 -6.01 -14.64
CA HIS A 157 -5.11 -4.96 -14.14
C HIS A 157 -5.06 -3.73 -15.07
N ARG A 158 -6.23 -3.14 -15.29
CA ARG A 158 -6.38 -1.89 -16.02
C ARG A 158 -6.87 -0.80 -15.09
N PRO A 159 -6.50 0.47 -15.30
CA PRO A 159 -7.02 1.59 -14.50
C PRO A 159 -8.55 1.64 -14.48
N THR A 160 -9.19 1.27 -15.59
CA THR A 160 -10.66 1.23 -15.72
C THR A 160 -11.33 0.21 -14.82
N ASP A 161 -10.63 -0.85 -14.42
CA ASP A 161 -11.13 -1.88 -13.50
C ASP A 161 -11.30 -1.34 -12.07
N PHE A 162 -10.60 -0.25 -11.77
CA PHE A 162 -10.61 0.44 -10.49
C PHE A 162 -11.27 1.83 -10.59
N SER A 163 -12.19 1.99 -11.54
CA SER A 163 -12.93 3.23 -11.68
C SER A 163 -14.00 3.37 -10.62
N VAL A 164 -14.09 4.54 -10.03
CA VAL A 164 -15.14 4.93 -9.10
C VAL A 164 -16.37 5.39 -9.89
N MET A 165 -17.57 5.08 -9.41
CA MET A 165 -18.81 5.60 -9.98
C MET A 165 -18.86 7.11 -9.78
N ASP A 166 -19.36 7.85 -10.80
CA ASP A 166 -19.70 9.24 -10.60
C ASP A 166 -20.80 9.34 -9.55
N PRO A 167 -20.70 10.19 -8.55
CA PRO A 167 -21.73 10.32 -7.54
C PRO A 167 -22.99 10.90 -8.16
N SER A 168 -24.13 10.41 -7.72
CA SER A 168 -25.32 11.23 -7.73
C SER A 168 -25.06 12.41 -6.78
N LEU A 169 -25.36 13.62 -7.19
CA LEU A 169 -25.00 14.91 -6.59
C LEU A 169 -25.36 15.11 -5.08
N ASP A 170 -25.93 14.12 -4.43
CA ASP A 170 -26.51 14.23 -3.10
C ASP A 170 -25.75 13.52 -1.97
N ASP A 171 -24.60 12.86 -2.23
CA ASP A 171 -23.89 12.10 -1.21
C ASP A 171 -22.47 12.65 -0.96
N VAL A 172 -22.26 13.20 0.26
CA VAL A 172 -20.97 13.76 0.69
C VAL A 172 -19.83 12.73 0.62
N ALA A 173 -20.12 11.46 0.88
CA ALA A 173 -19.12 10.39 0.79
C ALA A 173 -18.66 10.20 -0.66
N SER A 174 -19.55 10.39 -1.62
CA SER A 174 -19.24 10.28 -3.05
C SER A 174 -18.41 11.47 -3.57
N ASP A 175 -18.57 12.68 -3.04
CA ASP A 175 -17.73 13.82 -3.41
C ASP A 175 -16.28 13.61 -2.98
N ILE A 176 -16.06 12.98 -1.83
CA ILE A 176 -14.71 12.63 -1.36
C ILE A 176 -14.11 11.53 -2.24
N ALA A 177 -14.89 10.50 -2.59
CA ALA A 177 -14.42 9.41 -3.44
C ALA A 177 -14.06 9.86 -4.85
N ASN A 178 -14.77 10.83 -5.43
CA ASN A 178 -14.43 11.38 -6.75
C ASN A 178 -13.14 12.19 -6.79
N ARG A 179 -12.74 12.75 -5.65
CA ARG A 179 -11.49 13.48 -5.52
C ARG A 179 -10.33 12.57 -5.12
N ALA A 180 -10.66 11.35 -4.66
CA ALA A 180 -9.67 10.35 -4.31
C ALA A 180 -9.34 9.45 -5.52
N GLY A 181 -8.13 8.95 -5.51
CA GLY A 181 -7.64 8.07 -6.55
C GLY A 181 -7.24 8.77 -7.85
N CYS A 182 -6.81 7.96 -8.78
CA CYS A 182 -6.39 8.40 -10.10
C CYS A 182 -7.62 8.54 -11.02
N PRO A 183 -7.80 9.68 -11.70
CA PRO A 183 -8.83 9.80 -12.72
C PRO A 183 -8.45 8.94 -13.93
N ALA A 184 -9.07 7.76 -14.04
CA ALA A 184 -8.76 6.80 -15.11
C ALA A 184 -8.89 7.38 -16.54
N SER A 185 -9.74 8.41 -16.70
CA SER A 185 -9.92 9.12 -17.97
C SER A 185 -8.74 10.02 -18.37
N GLU A 186 -7.89 10.40 -17.41
CA GLU A 186 -6.74 11.27 -17.62
C GLU A 186 -5.44 10.48 -17.82
N LEU A 187 -5.48 9.17 -17.62
CA LEU A 187 -4.31 8.33 -17.82
C LEU A 187 -4.04 8.12 -19.32
N PRO A 188 -2.77 8.17 -19.74
CA PRO A 188 -2.42 7.80 -21.08
C PRO A 188 -2.82 6.34 -21.36
N PHE A 189 -3.35 6.07 -22.55
CA PHE A 189 -3.62 4.72 -23.00
C PHE A 189 -2.31 3.93 -23.02
N VAL A 190 -2.18 2.94 -22.17
CA VAL A 190 -1.09 1.97 -22.23
C VAL A 190 -1.59 0.81 -23.09
N PRO A 191 -1.04 0.62 -24.30
CA PRO A 191 -1.43 -0.52 -25.11
C PRO A 191 -1.12 -1.81 -24.37
N PRO A 192 -1.94 -2.86 -24.54
CA PRO A 192 -1.63 -4.18 -23.99
C PRO A 192 -0.21 -4.58 -24.39
N LEU A 193 0.56 -5.10 -23.46
CA LEU A 193 1.87 -5.67 -23.76
C LEU A 193 1.68 -7.01 -24.49
N ASP A 194 1.16 -6.95 -25.73
CA ASP A 194 1.10 -8.09 -26.62
C ASP A 194 2.53 -8.44 -27.01
N GLY A 195 3.12 -9.47 -26.41
CA GLY A 195 4.38 -9.95 -26.90
C GLY A 195 5.43 -10.42 -25.90
N TYR A 196 5.21 -10.38 -24.61
CA TYR A 196 6.04 -11.18 -23.72
C TYR A 196 5.59 -12.65 -23.75
N SER A 197 5.87 -13.31 -24.89
CA SER A 197 5.98 -14.74 -24.95
C SER A 197 7.05 -15.13 -23.91
N THR A 198 6.62 -15.75 -22.82
CA THR A 198 7.52 -16.44 -21.91
C THR A 198 8.13 -17.62 -22.68
N GLY A 199 9.11 -17.33 -23.52
CA GLY A 199 9.96 -18.35 -24.12
C GLY A 199 10.76 -19.02 -23.02
N ILE A 200 10.17 -20.04 -22.41
CA ILE A 200 10.93 -21.03 -21.65
C ILE A 200 11.84 -21.70 -22.69
N PRO A 201 13.17 -21.55 -22.62
CA PRO A 201 14.04 -22.27 -23.52
C PRO A 201 13.84 -23.75 -23.24
N GLY A 202 13.25 -24.45 -24.21
CA GLY A 202 13.05 -25.89 -24.15
C GLY A 202 14.37 -26.58 -23.84
N GLY A 203 14.39 -27.32 -22.73
CA GLY A 203 15.50 -28.18 -22.35
C GLY A 203 15.80 -29.21 -23.48
N GLY A 204 16.89 -28.97 -24.19
CA GLY A 204 17.42 -29.95 -25.15
C GLY A 204 17.83 -31.19 -24.40
N THR A 205 17.12 -32.29 -24.58
CA THR A 205 17.55 -33.63 -24.26
C THR A 205 18.64 -34.00 -25.27
N GLY A 206 19.90 -33.82 -24.87
CA GLY A 206 21.04 -34.39 -25.57
C GLY A 206 21.16 -35.89 -25.30
N ARG A 207 21.28 -36.63 -26.34
CA ARG A 207 21.68 -38.07 -26.35
C ARG A 207 23.13 -38.21 -25.89
#